data_9e3c52fe33ffefc4b49b981b4f3bdfab
#
_entry.id   9e3c52fe33ffefc4b49b981b4f3bdfab
#
_cell.length_a   1.000
_cell.length_b   1.000
_cell.length_c   1.000
_cell.angle_alpha   90.00
_cell.angle_beta   90.00
_cell.angle_gamma   90.00
#
_symmetry.space_group_name_H-M   'P 1'
#
loop_
_entity.id
_entity.type
_entity.pdbx_description
1 polymer ?
#
loop_
_entity_poly.entity_id
_entity_poly.type
_entity_poly.pdbx_seq_one_letter_code
_entity_poly.pdbx_strand_id
1 'polypeptide(L)'
;MFKSKKKLIIYTIFFTISLLLLLFYYTGLFNNSSEQLKLSKPDPLSKIELVEFYDSNNNKYNITDFSGKFILMNFWATWCLPCRVEMPSLDRLQSIVGDNQFQVVIVAVERTSFSKINDFLREIEIKNLVNFHDPSTMAGKHINATGLPITVLFDKSGQELGRYNGDFEWDSNEVINYITQLKNS
;
A
#
# COMPACT_ATOMS: atom_id res chain seq x y z
N MET A 1 -48.18 6.66 -45.53
CA MET A 1 -46.71 6.61 -45.76
C MET A 1 -45.88 7.40 -44.70
N PHE A 2 -46.42 8.45 -44.05
CA PHE A 2 -45.69 9.29 -43.07
C PHE A 2 -45.50 8.68 -41.65
N LYS A 3 -46.37 7.76 -41.21
CA LYS A 3 -46.26 7.16 -39.85
C LYS A 3 -45.09 6.17 -39.72
N SER A 4 -44.67 5.51 -40.79
CA SER A 4 -43.57 4.54 -40.80
C SER A 4 -42.19 5.24 -40.64
N LYS A 5 -41.99 6.36 -41.34
CA LYS A 5 -40.71 7.12 -41.25
C LYS A 5 -40.47 7.71 -39.89
N LYS A 6 -41.51 8.16 -39.16
CA LYS A 6 -41.35 8.69 -37.77
C LYS A 6 -40.92 7.60 -36.77
N LYS A 7 -41.46 6.36 -36.93
CA LYS A 7 -41.04 5.23 -36.05
C LYS A 7 -39.60 4.85 -36.32
N LEU A 8 -39.16 4.82 -37.59
CA LEU A 8 -37.78 4.50 -37.93
C LEU A 8 -36.78 5.52 -37.34
N ILE A 9 -37.08 6.81 -37.40
CA ILE A 9 -36.27 7.88 -36.83
C ILE A 9 -36.18 7.73 -35.31
N ILE A 10 -37.25 7.38 -34.61
CA ILE A 10 -37.25 7.17 -33.18
C ILE A 10 -36.37 5.99 -32.82
N TYR A 11 -36.45 4.87 -33.53
CA TYR A 11 -35.59 3.71 -33.26
C TYR A 11 -34.10 3.98 -33.52
N THR A 12 -33.75 4.75 -34.54
CA THR A 12 -32.35 5.14 -34.79
C THR A 12 -31.80 6.04 -33.68
N ILE A 13 -32.61 7.00 -33.19
CA ILE A 13 -32.22 7.86 -32.08
C ILE A 13 -32.01 7.04 -30.77
N PHE A 14 -32.92 6.11 -30.45
CA PHE A 14 -32.76 5.26 -29.29
C PHE A 14 -31.50 4.36 -29.39
N PHE A 15 -31.24 3.81 -30.57
CA PHE A 15 -30.07 2.96 -30.82
C PHE A 15 -28.77 3.77 -30.68
N THR A 16 -28.71 5.00 -31.23
CA THR A 16 -27.52 5.86 -31.09
C THR A 16 -27.27 6.30 -29.64
N ILE A 17 -28.32 6.63 -28.89
CA ILE A 17 -28.23 6.99 -27.47
C ILE A 17 -27.76 5.80 -26.65
N SER A 18 -28.31 4.59 -26.92
CA SER A 18 -27.87 3.37 -26.23
C SER A 18 -26.40 3.04 -26.52
N LEU A 19 -25.95 3.21 -27.76
CA LEU A 19 -24.55 3.01 -28.15
C LEU A 19 -23.62 4.03 -27.48
N LEU A 20 -24.03 5.29 -27.39
CA LEU A 20 -23.27 6.35 -26.68
C LEU A 20 -23.19 6.09 -25.18
N LEU A 21 -24.27 5.63 -24.56
CA LEU A 21 -24.28 5.25 -23.13
C LEU A 21 -23.38 4.03 -22.87
N LEU A 22 -23.39 3.04 -23.77
CA LEU A 22 -22.47 1.90 -23.71
C LEU A 22 -21.00 2.34 -23.85
N LEU A 23 -20.70 3.21 -24.81
CA LEU A 23 -19.36 3.78 -24.98
C LEU A 23 -18.93 4.59 -23.75
N PHE A 24 -19.83 5.40 -23.19
CA PHE A 24 -19.56 6.16 -21.96
C PHE A 24 -19.33 5.24 -20.75
N TYR A 25 -20.12 4.18 -20.63
CA TYR A 25 -19.93 3.16 -19.61
C TYR A 25 -18.58 2.44 -19.78
N TYR A 26 -18.21 2.02 -20.99
CA TYR A 26 -16.92 1.40 -21.28
C TYR A 26 -15.74 2.35 -21.04
N THR A 27 -15.82 3.59 -21.51
CA THR A 27 -14.75 4.58 -21.29
C THR A 27 -14.64 4.96 -19.81
N GLY A 28 -15.76 5.05 -19.07
CA GLY A 28 -15.77 5.29 -17.63
C GLY A 28 -15.16 4.14 -16.82
N LEU A 29 -15.34 2.88 -17.26
CA LEU A 29 -14.69 1.71 -16.63
C LEU A 29 -13.19 1.63 -16.92
N PHE A 30 -12.71 2.22 -18.04
CA PHE A 30 -11.28 2.26 -18.37
C PHE A 30 -10.56 3.50 -17.84
N ASN A 31 -11.30 4.50 -17.35
CA ASN A 31 -10.72 5.70 -16.75
C ASN A 31 -10.52 5.48 -15.23
N ASN A 32 -9.91 4.35 -14.87
CA ASN A 32 -9.34 4.17 -13.56
C ASN A 32 -8.07 5.04 -13.53
N SER A 33 -8.22 6.27 -13.03
CA SER A 33 -7.07 7.09 -12.68
C SER A 33 -6.36 6.39 -11.53
N SER A 34 -5.47 5.43 -11.86
CA SER A 34 -4.56 4.87 -10.88
C SER A 34 -3.77 6.04 -10.28
N GLU A 35 -3.94 6.24 -8.99
CA GLU A 35 -3.13 7.19 -8.26
C GLU A 35 -1.67 6.80 -8.47
N GLN A 36 -0.86 7.73 -9.02
CA GLN A 36 0.55 7.44 -9.31
C GLN A 36 1.35 7.39 -8.01
N LEU A 37 2.15 6.34 -7.84
CA LEU A 37 3.09 6.22 -6.72
C LEU A 37 4.13 7.33 -6.80
N LYS A 38 4.00 8.34 -5.95
CA LYS A 38 4.97 9.42 -5.79
C LYS A 38 5.63 9.32 -4.43
N LEU A 39 6.71 8.57 -4.34
CA LEU A 39 7.53 8.59 -3.14
C LEU A 39 8.13 10.00 -3.00
N SER A 40 7.88 10.64 -1.85
CA SER A 40 8.57 11.86 -1.48
C SER A 40 10.03 11.55 -1.18
N LYS A 41 10.89 12.57 -1.26
CA LYS A 41 12.31 12.44 -0.91
C LYS A 41 12.46 12.01 0.56
N PRO A 42 13.59 11.35 0.92
CA PRO A 42 13.92 11.05 2.30
C PRO A 42 13.79 12.28 3.19
N ASP A 43 13.24 12.11 4.37
CA ASP A 43 13.11 13.22 5.31
C ASP A 43 14.42 13.38 6.10
N PRO A 44 15.10 14.54 5.98
CA PRO A 44 16.37 14.77 6.68
C PRO A 44 16.24 14.83 8.21
N LEU A 45 15.02 14.96 8.75
CA LEU A 45 14.73 14.92 10.19
C LEU A 45 14.42 13.50 10.69
N SER A 46 14.28 12.53 9.77
CA SER A 46 14.07 11.13 10.12
C SER A 46 15.31 10.58 10.81
N LYS A 47 15.08 9.84 11.89
CA LYS A 47 16.09 9.11 12.67
C LYS A 47 15.72 7.63 12.72
N ILE A 48 15.59 7.05 11.53
CA ILE A 48 15.14 5.65 11.40
C ILE A 48 16.06 4.67 12.12
N GLU A 49 17.33 5.00 12.26
CA GLU A 49 18.31 4.23 13.02
C GLU A 49 17.98 4.11 14.53
N LEU A 50 17.13 5.01 15.04
CA LEU A 50 16.65 4.96 16.42
C LEU A 50 15.32 4.21 16.57
N VAL A 51 14.72 3.73 15.48
CA VAL A 51 13.46 2.99 15.53
C VAL A 51 13.74 1.56 15.96
N GLU A 52 13.19 1.19 17.10
CA GLU A 52 13.22 -0.17 17.63
C GLU A 52 11.82 -0.76 17.60
N PHE A 53 11.70 -2.01 17.20
CA PHE A 53 10.45 -2.76 17.21
C PHE A 53 10.71 -4.23 17.55
N TYR A 54 9.65 -4.96 17.88
CA TYR A 54 9.75 -6.28 18.49
C TYR A 54 8.91 -7.30 17.72
N ASP A 55 9.38 -8.54 17.64
CA ASP A 55 8.62 -9.68 17.13
C ASP A 55 7.69 -10.28 18.21
N SER A 56 7.00 -11.37 17.87
CA SER A 56 6.09 -12.10 18.77
C SER A 56 6.81 -12.73 19.98
N ASN A 57 8.10 -12.94 19.90
CA ASN A 57 8.95 -13.51 20.95
C ASN A 57 9.63 -12.42 21.79
N ASN A 58 9.28 -11.15 21.55
CA ASN A 58 9.89 -9.98 22.17
C ASN A 58 11.39 -9.80 21.83
N ASN A 59 11.85 -10.36 20.70
CA ASN A 59 13.17 -10.03 20.17
C ASN A 59 13.13 -8.65 19.56
N LYS A 60 14.18 -7.87 19.83
CA LYS A 60 14.32 -6.50 19.34
C LYS A 60 14.96 -6.47 17.96
N TYR A 61 14.41 -5.62 17.11
CA TYR A 61 14.88 -5.37 15.74
C TYR A 61 14.96 -3.87 15.46
N ASN A 62 15.74 -3.54 14.44
CA ASN A 62 15.81 -2.22 13.82
C ASN A 62 16.00 -2.39 12.29
N ILE A 63 16.11 -1.29 11.55
CA ILE A 63 16.22 -1.37 10.08
C ILE A 63 17.48 -2.12 9.60
N THR A 64 18.58 -2.07 10.34
CA THR A 64 19.84 -2.71 9.92
C THR A 64 19.78 -4.24 9.96
N ASP A 65 18.84 -4.83 10.71
CA ASP A 65 18.61 -6.27 10.76
C ASP A 65 18.07 -6.84 9.44
N PHE A 66 17.60 -5.95 8.54
CA PHE A 66 17.10 -6.30 7.20
C PHE A 66 18.12 -6.04 6.08
N SER A 67 19.38 -5.75 6.42
CA SER A 67 20.44 -5.46 5.44
C SER A 67 20.54 -6.58 4.39
N GLY A 68 20.80 -6.18 3.13
CA GLY A 68 20.87 -7.06 1.98
C GLY A 68 19.59 -7.17 1.16
N LYS A 69 18.46 -6.59 1.65
CA LYS A 69 17.17 -6.54 0.95
C LYS A 69 16.66 -5.12 0.81
N PHE A 70 15.89 -4.86 -0.23
CA PHE A 70 15.00 -3.70 -0.25
C PHE A 70 13.83 -3.96 0.71
N ILE A 71 13.48 -2.99 1.53
CA ILE A 71 12.41 -3.10 2.53
C ILE A 71 11.36 -2.02 2.29
N LEU A 72 10.13 -2.43 2.08
CA LEU A 72 8.97 -1.55 2.15
C LEU A 72 8.39 -1.67 3.56
N MET A 73 8.70 -0.70 4.43
CA MET A 73 8.27 -0.72 5.83
C MET A 73 7.07 0.19 6.03
N ASN A 74 5.96 -0.40 6.44
CA ASN A 74 4.71 0.31 6.70
C ASN A 74 4.48 0.43 8.21
N PHE A 75 4.30 1.66 8.69
CA PHE A 75 3.94 1.97 10.06
C PHE A 75 2.44 2.20 10.16
N TRP A 76 1.77 1.47 11.02
CA TRP A 76 0.31 1.37 11.07
C TRP A 76 -0.22 1.19 12.50
N ALA A 77 -1.56 1.13 12.66
CA ALA A 77 -2.19 0.75 13.92
C ALA A 77 -3.57 0.11 13.66
N THR A 78 -4.04 -0.73 14.57
CA THR A 78 -5.34 -1.42 14.44
C THR A 78 -6.54 -0.46 14.43
N TRP A 79 -6.44 0.68 15.09
CA TRP A 79 -7.46 1.74 15.14
C TRP A 79 -7.40 2.71 13.93
N CYS A 80 -6.37 2.63 13.10
CA CYS A 80 -6.17 3.52 11.95
C CYS A 80 -6.97 3.00 10.74
N LEU A 81 -8.08 3.66 10.39
CA LEU A 81 -8.96 3.20 9.31
C LEU A 81 -8.27 3.13 7.94
N PRO A 82 -7.54 4.17 7.46
CA PRO A 82 -6.83 4.05 6.17
C PRO A 82 -5.77 2.94 6.19
N CYS A 83 -5.08 2.69 7.33
CA CYS A 83 -4.15 1.57 7.44
C CYS A 83 -4.84 0.22 7.19
N ARG A 84 -6.06 0.05 7.72
CA ARG A 84 -6.85 -1.18 7.53
C ARG A 84 -7.26 -1.39 6.07
N VAL A 85 -7.51 -0.29 5.34
CA VAL A 85 -7.91 -0.33 3.93
C VAL A 85 -6.75 -0.79 3.04
N GLU A 86 -5.52 -0.30 3.29
CA GLU A 86 -4.36 -0.65 2.46
C GLU A 86 -3.73 -2.01 2.78
N MET A 87 -3.92 -2.55 3.99
CA MET A 87 -3.25 -3.76 4.47
C MET A 87 -3.40 -4.98 3.54
N PRO A 88 -4.58 -5.27 2.96
CA PRO A 88 -4.70 -6.37 1.99
C PRO A 88 -3.86 -6.18 0.72
N SER A 89 -3.66 -4.93 0.25
CA SER A 89 -2.83 -4.65 -0.92
C SER A 89 -1.33 -4.84 -0.63
N LEU A 90 -0.88 -4.48 0.58
CA LEU A 90 0.47 -4.79 1.06
C LEU A 90 0.73 -6.31 1.12
N ASP A 91 -0.25 -7.08 1.61
CA ASP A 91 -0.15 -8.54 1.69
C ASP A 91 -0.08 -9.18 0.31
N ARG A 92 -0.88 -8.70 -0.66
CA ARG A 92 -0.80 -9.15 -2.04
C ARG A 92 0.51 -8.74 -2.71
N LEU A 93 1.00 -7.51 -2.49
CA LEU A 93 2.31 -7.09 -2.97
C LEU A 93 3.42 -8.02 -2.49
N GLN A 94 3.45 -8.33 -1.18
CA GLN A 94 4.41 -9.29 -0.63
C GLN A 94 4.32 -10.65 -1.31
N SER A 95 3.11 -11.15 -1.55
CA SER A 95 2.89 -12.43 -2.24
C SER A 95 3.38 -12.43 -3.69
N ILE A 96 3.31 -11.28 -4.39
CA ILE A 96 3.64 -11.17 -5.82
C ILE A 96 5.14 -10.97 -6.03
N VAL A 97 5.77 -10.05 -5.29
CA VAL A 97 7.16 -9.63 -5.54
C VAL A 97 8.13 -9.90 -4.39
N GLY A 98 7.63 -10.38 -3.25
CA GLY A 98 8.44 -10.72 -2.08
C GLY A 98 9.37 -11.91 -2.34
N ASP A 99 10.66 -11.77 -2.02
CA ASP A 99 11.67 -12.80 -2.17
C ASP A 99 12.90 -12.52 -1.29
N ASN A 100 14.07 -13.08 -1.65
CA ASN A 100 15.32 -12.84 -0.94
C ASN A 100 15.92 -11.43 -1.18
N GLN A 101 15.39 -10.65 -2.13
CA GLN A 101 15.86 -9.30 -2.45
C GLN A 101 14.90 -8.19 -2.00
N PHE A 102 13.61 -8.51 -1.77
CA PHE A 102 12.59 -7.55 -1.38
C PHE A 102 11.63 -8.13 -0.34
N GLN A 103 11.26 -7.31 0.64
CA GLN A 103 10.31 -7.70 1.68
C GLN A 103 9.43 -6.52 2.10
N VAL A 104 8.14 -6.78 2.28
CA VAL A 104 7.22 -5.89 2.98
C VAL A 104 7.25 -6.21 4.47
N VAL A 105 7.46 -5.20 5.30
CA VAL A 105 7.49 -5.30 6.76
C VAL A 105 6.44 -4.35 7.31
N ILE A 106 5.60 -4.80 8.24
CA ILE A 106 4.63 -3.95 8.92
C ILE A 106 5.01 -3.79 10.39
N VAL A 107 4.94 -2.55 10.90
CA VAL A 107 5.25 -2.21 12.29
C VAL A 107 4.03 -1.56 12.90
N ALA A 108 3.36 -2.25 13.83
CA ALA A 108 2.22 -1.70 14.57
C ALA A 108 2.71 -0.71 15.64
N VAL A 109 2.34 0.56 15.50
CA VAL A 109 2.76 1.66 16.39
C VAL A 109 1.61 2.00 17.34
N GLU A 110 1.43 1.17 18.36
CA GLU A 110 0.34 1.34 19.33
C GLU A 110 0.60 0.66 20.67
N ARG A 111 -0.07 1.16 21.71
CA ARG A 111 0.02 0.60 23.07
C ARG A 111 -1.02 -0.50 23.28
N THR A 112 -0.79 -1.65 22.65
CA THR A 112 -1.63 -2.85 22.81
C THR A 112 -0.75 -4.08 22.97
N SER A 113 -1.33 -5.27 23.11
CA SER A 113 -0.55 -6.51 23.11
C SER A 113 -0.30 -7.01 21.68
N PHE A 114 0.84 -7.65 21.47
CA PHE A 114 1.17 -8.30 20.18
C PHE A 114 0.08 -9.32 19.77
N SER A 115 -0.52 -10.03 20.75
CA SER A 115 -1.61 -10.97 20.49
C SER A 115 -2.81 -10.29 19.85
N LYS A 116 -3.24 -9.12 20.35
CA LYS A 116 -4.39 -8.38 19.79
C LYS A 116 -4.11 -7.90 18.37
N ILE A 117 -2.87 -7.49 18.08
CA ILE A 117 -2.45 -7.13 16.71
C ILE A 117 -2.56 -8.34 15.80
N ASN A 118 -2.05 -9.50 16.22
CA ASN A 118 -2.14 -10.73 15.42
C ASN A 118 -3.58 -11.24 15.26
N ASP A 119 -4.42 -11.08 16.30
CA ASP A 119 -5.84 -11.42 16.20
C ASP A 119 -6.53 -10.59 15.12
N PHE A 120 -6.25 -9.28 15.11
CA PHE A 120 -6.74 -8.37 14.07
C PHE A 120 -6.24 -8.75 12.68
N LEU A 121 -4.94 -9.01 12.50
CA LEU A 121 -4.37 -9.40 11.21
C LEU A 121 -4.98 -10.71 10.68
N ARG A 122 -5.29 -11.66 11.57
CA ARG A 122 -6.01 -12.90 11.20
C ARG A 122 -7.45 -12.61 10.80
N GLU A 123 -8.16 -11.72 11.51
CA GLU A 123 -9.54 -11.32 11.19
C GLU A 123 -9.65 -10.73 9.76
N ILE A 124 -8.66 -9.95 9.35
CA ILE A 124 -8.59 -9.38 8.00
C ILE A 124 -7.79 -10.24 7.00
N GLU A 125 -7.52 -11.49 7.35
CA GLU A 125 -6.90 -12.53 6.51
C GLU A 125 -5.50 -12.21 5.97
N ILE A 126 -4.68 -11.44 6.69
CA ILE A 126 -3.28 -11.16 6.33
C ILE A 126 -2.44 -12.42 6.57
N LYS A 127 -1.64 -12.84 5.58
CA LYS A 127 -0.92 -14.13 5.57
C LYS A 127 0.56 -14.03 5.23
N ASN A 128 0.95 -13.04 4.42
CA ASN A 128 2.28 -12.96 3.81
C ASN A 128 3.19 -11.93 4.47
N LEU A 129 2.62 -11.01 5.28
CA LEU A 129 3.37 -9.92 5.88
C LEU A 129 4.11 -10.35 7.15
N VAL A 130 5.34 -9.85 7.29
CA VAL A 130 6.09 -9.97 8.55
C VAL A 130 5.69 -8.80 9.46
N ASN A 131 5.10 -9.13 10.60
CA ASN A 131 4.58 -8.17 11.55
C ASN A 131 5.50 -7.96 12.74
N PHE A 132 5.73 -6.69 13.06
CA PHE A 132 6.43 -6.23 14.25
C PHE A 132 5.56 -5.24 15.03
N HIS A 133 6.00 -4.92 16.25
CA HIS A 133 5.29 -4.04 17.15
C HIS A 133 6.24 -3.04 17.81
N ASP A 134 5.86 -1.77 17.81
CA ASP A 134 6.44 -0.72 18.64
C ASP A 134 5.44 -0.31 19.73
N PRO A 135 5.51 -0.92 20.93
CA PRO A 135 4.63 -0.57 22.05
C PRO A 135 4.94 0.80 22.66
N SER A 136 6.12 1.34 22.39
CA SER A 136 6.54 2.68 22.86
C SER A 136 5.84 3.79 22.11
N THR A 137 5.41 3.52 20.88
CA THR A 137 4.87 4.48 19.90
C THR A 137 5.86 5.56 19.45
N MET A 138 7.15 5.32 19.69
CA MET A 138 8.20 6.29 19.36
C MET A 138 8.63 6.23 17.89
N ALA A 139 8.34 5.13 17.18
CA ALA A 139 8.69 5.00 15.77
C ALA A 139 8.19 6.20 14.95
N GLY A 140 6.90 6.55 15.09
CA GLY A 140 6.32 7.70 14.41
C GLY A 140 7.09 9.01 14.63
N LYS A 141 7.55 9.26 15.88
CA LYS A 141 8.35 10.42 16.21
C LYS A 141 9.75 10.35 15.58
N HIS A 142 10.40 9.19 15.65
CA HIS A 142 11.75 9.00 15.10
C HIS A 142 11.79 9.15 13.58
N ILE A 143 10.75 8.69 12.87
CA ILE A 143 10.66 8.86 11.42
C ILE A 143 10.02 10.20 10.99
N ASN A 144 9.73 11.10 11.93
CA ASN A 144 9.06 12.38 11.72
C ASN A 144 7.72 12.23 10.99
N ALA A 145 6.92 11.21 11.37
CA ALA A 145 5.61 10.97 10.77
C ALA A 145 4.60 12.05 11.17
N THR A 146 3.83 12.53 10.21
CA THR A 146 2.72 13.47 10.45
C THR A 146 1.40 12.76 10.75
N GLY A 147 1.32 11.44 10.50
CA GLY A 147 0.16 10.60 10.74
C GLY A 147 0.42 9.15 10.32
N LEU A 148 -0.61 8.30 10.41
CA LEU A 148 -0.59 6.91 9.94
C LEU A 148 -1.65 6.74 8.85
N PRO A 149 -1.40 5.84 7.87
CA PRO A 149 -0.17 5.09 7.67
C PRO A 149 0.95 5.94 7.08
N ILE A 150 2.19 5.52 7.32
CA ILE A 150 3.35 6.01 6.59
C ILE A 150 4.18 4.81 6.14
N THR A 151 4.54 4.79 4.86
CA THR A 151 5.34 3.73 4.27
C THR A 151 6.67 4.28 3.82
N VAL A 152 7.76 3.63 4.22
CA VAL A 152 9.14 4.03 3.89
C VAL A 152 9.81 2.91 3.11
N LEU A 153 10.41 3.25 1.98
CA LEU A 153 11.20 2.33 1.17
C LEU A 153 12.68 2.49 1.50
N PHE A 154 13.35 1.40 1.82
CA PHE A 154 14.78 1.33 2.12
C PHE A 154 15.53 0.51 1.08
N ASP A 155 16.77 0.91 0.83
CA ASP A 155 17.70 0.12 0.03
C ASP A 155 18.34 -1.03 0.85
N LYS A 156 19.19 -1.81 0.17
CA LYS A 156 19.90 -2.97 0.76
C LYS A 156 20.87 -2.59 1.89
N SER A 157 21.21 -1.31 2.05
CA SER A 157 22.05 -0.80 3.14
C SER A 157 21.22 -0.28 4.32
N GLY A 158 19.89 -0.20 4.20
CA GLY A 158 18.99 0.40 5.17
C GLY A 158 18.85 1.92 5.03
N GLN A 159 19.35 2.50 3.91
CA GLN A 159 19.15 3.92 3.60
C GLN A 159 17.75 4.15 3.02
N GLU A 160 17.06 5.18 3.50
CA GLU A 160 15.76 5.57 2.96
C GLU A 160 15.90 6.05 1.51
N LEU A 161 15.14 5.42 0.60
CA LEU A 161 15.01 5.83 -0.80
C LEU A 161 13.86 6.82 -0.98
N GLY A 162 12.82 6.72 -0.17
CA GLY A 162 11.67 7.60 -0.19
C GLY A 162 10.54 7.10 0.69
N ARG A 163 9.50 7.93 0.83
CA ARG A 163 8.35 7.63 1.68
C ARG A 163 7.03 8.06 1.06
N TYR A 164 5.95 7.42 1.52
CA TYR A 164 4.59 7.76 1.17
C TYR A 164 3.76 7.96 2.45
N ASN A 165 2.99 9.05 2.51
CA ASN A 165 2.10 9.35 3.62
C ASN A 165 0.65 9.12 3.19
N GLY A 166 -0.10 8.36 3.95
CA GLY A 166 -1.46 7.95 3.64
C GLY A 166 -1.53 6.54 3.07
N ASP A 167 -2.75 6.06 2.82
CA ASP A 167 -3.02 4.75 2.24
C ASP A 167 -2.80 4.76 0.72
N PHE A 168 -2.44 3.58 0.19
CA PHE A 168 -2.19 3.40 -1.23
C PHE A 168 -2.58 1.99 -1.69
N GLU A 169 -2.86 1.83 -3.00
CA GLU A 169 -3.07 0.51 -3.61
C GLU A 169 -1.71 -0.11 -3.98
N TRP A 170 -1.08 -0.76 -3.00
CA TRP A 170 0.31 -1.23 -3.09
C TRP A 170 0.52 -2.34 -4.10
N ASP A 171 -0.48 -3.14 -4.44
CA ASP A 171 -0.41 -4.20 -5.45
C ASP A 171 -0.81 -3.74 -6.87
N SER A 172 -0.84 -2.43 -7.11
CA SER A 172 -1.01 -1.88 -8.46
C SER A 172 0.13 -2.30 -9.39
N ASN A 173 -0.16 -2.44 -10.69
CA ASN A 173 0.86 -2.78 -11.69
C ASN A 173 2.03 -1.80 -11.69
N GLU A 174 1.81 -0.54 -11.35
CA GLU A 174 2.84 0.47 -11.24
C GLU A 174 3.83 0.15 -10.13
N VAL A 175 3.35 -0.15 -8.91
CA VAL A 175 4.18 -0.53 -7.77
C VAL A 175 4.93 -1.83 -8.04
N ILE A 176 4.24 -2.86 -8.56
CA ILE A 176 4.85 -4.14 -8.90
C ILE A 176 6.01 -3.95 -9.89
N ASN A 177 5.79 -3.16 -10.95
CA ASN A 177 6.83 -2.87 -11.94
C ASN A 177 7.99 -2.07 -11.34
N TYR A 178 7.69 -1.06 -10.51
CA TYR A 178 8.71 -0.27 -9.83
C TYR A 178 9.61 -1.13 -8.94
N ILE A 179 9.03 -1.98 -8.08
CA ILE A 179 9.79 -2.88 -7.20
C ILE A 179 10.57 -3.92 -8.02
N THR A 180 9.99 -4.44 -9.11
CA THR A 180 10.68 -5.39 -9.98
C THR A 180 11.90 -4.75 -10.66
N GLN A 181 11.80 -3.51 -11.12
CA GLN A 181 12.94 -2.77 -11.69
C GLN A 181 14.00 -2.48 -10.62
N LEU A 182 13.57 -2.08 -9.42
CA LEU A 182 14.47 -1.80 -8.30
C LEU A 182 15.31 -3.02 -7.91
N LYS A 183 14.73 -4.23 -7.93
CA LYS A 183 15.47 -5.47 -7.64
C LYS A 183 16.53 -5.80 -8.70
N ASN A 184 16.36 -5.32 -9.92
CA ASN A 184 17.27 -5.58 -11.04
C ASN A 184 18.35 -4.50 -11.21
N SER A 185 18.34 -3.46 -10.36
CA SER A 185 19.38 -2.42 -10.33
C SER A 185 20.51 -2.78 -9.36
#